data_3efa4803d8ff8a359364e0146b701ee5
#
_entry.id   3efa4803d8ff8a359364e0146b701ee5
#
_cell.length_a   1.000
_cell.length_b   1.000
_cell.length_c   1.000
_cell.angle_alpha   90.00
_cell.angle_beta   90.00
_cell.angle_gamma   90.00
#
_symmetry.space_group_name_H-M   'P 1'
#
loop_
_entity.id
_entity.type
_entity.pdbx_description
1 polymer ?
#
loop_
_entity_poly.entity_id
_entity_poly.type
_entity_poly.pdbx_seq_one_letter_code
_entity_poly.pdbx_strand_id
1 'polypeptide(L)'
;MILNGLLIIAGVVLVLWGADRLVEGASAVARSVNMSEIVIGLTIVAAGTSAPELFVSLVSALKGTPDLAVGNVIGSNIFNTMLIVGCAALVAPMVVNPSTVKKDIPFAVGASMLLFILCFDDMKSVHLWGNEISRSDGLVLLLGFSAFMFYTFTLARKSGELKPHQEYLGEEEEKKPINYRMLGINSVWMLVGLACLIFGSEIFVDGATYVAHRYGVRQSVIGLTIVAGGTSLPELATSVVAAYKGKASLAIGNALGSNVFNILLVLGVTAVVCPMRIMGITIIDLMMMLVSIGILWIFAYTKYFVSRREGFLMVLGFLVYMCWLFYLL
;
A
#
# COMPACT_ATOMS: atom_id res chain seq x y z
N MET A 1 32.50 -1.20 2.65
CA MET A 1 31.68 -0.39 3.58
C MET A 1 31.35 1.00 3.04
N ILE A 2 32.34 1.83 2.66
CA ILE A 2 32.09 3.19 2.13
C ILE A 2 31.16 3.16 0.92
N LEU A 3 31.42 2.29 -0.07
CA LEU A 3 30.56 2.16 -1.26
C LEU A 3 29.11 1.83 -0.89
N ASN A 4 28.88 0.88 0.01
CA ASN A 4 27.51 0.51 0.40
C ASN A 4 26.81 1.59 1.25
N GLY A 5 27.58 2.35 2.04
CA GLY A 5 27.07 3.56 2.68
C GLY A 5 26.62 4.62 1.66
N LEU A 6 27.39 4.81 0.57
CA LEU A 6 27.02 5.69 -0.52
C LEU A 6 25.78 5.18 -1.29
N LEU A 7 25.67 3.86 -1.49
CA LEU A 7 24.49 3.25 -2.12
C LEU A 7 23.23 3.47 -1.27
N ILE A 8 23.32 3.32 0.06
CA ILE A 8 22.19 3.63 0.97
C ILE A 8 21.75 5.09 0.81
N ILE A 9 22.70 6.03 0.83
CA ILE A 9 22.40 7.46 0.67
C ILE A 9 21.79 7.73 -0.71
N ALA A 10 22.37 7.16 -1.77
CA ALA A 10 21.85 7.31 -3.14
C ALA A 10 20.44 6.72 -3.27
N GLY A 11 20.19 5.55 -2.67
CA GLY A 11 18.87 4.94 -2.62
C GLY A 11 17.84 5.84 -1.95
N VAL A 12 18.15 6.38 -0.76
CA VAL A 12 17.27 7.32 -0.04
C VAL A 12 16.98 8.58 -0.88
N VAL A 13 18.00 9.17 -1.49
CA VAL A 13 17.84 10.37 -2.34
C VAL A 13 16.93 10.06 -3.54
N LEU A 14 17.15 8.91 -4.21
CA LEU A 14 16.30 8.48 -5.35
C LEU A 14 14.85 8.22 -4.91
N VAL A 15 14.64 7.57 -3.76
CA VAL A 15 13.32 7.31 -3.21
C VAL A 15 12.59 8.63 -2.90
N LEU A 16 13.22 9.56 -2.20
CA LEU A 16 12.60 10.84 -1.85
C LEU A 16 12.31 11.71 -3.08
N TRP A 17 13.27 11.78 -4.02
CA TRP A 17 13.07 12.51 -5.27
C TRP A 17 12.01 11.86 -6.15
N GLY A 18 12.01 10.53 -6.25
CA GLY A 18 11.01 9.75 -6.97
C GLY A 18 9.60 9.95 -6.42
N ALA A 19 9.45 9.91 -5.08
CA ALA A 19 8.19 10.20 -4.40
C ALA A 19 7.68 11.61 -4.71
N ASP A 20 8.58 12.60 -4.68
CA ASP A 20 8.26 13.99 -5.02
C ASP A 20 7.69 14.11 -6.44
N ARG A 21 8.36 13.50 -7.42
CA ARG A 21 7.93 13.52 -8.84
C ARG A 21 6.65 12.73 -9.07
N LEU A 22 6.52 11.56 -8.42
CA LEU A 22 5.30 10.75 -8.50
C LEU A 22 4.09 11.50 -7.96
N VAL A 23 4.21 12.10 -6.77
CA VAL A 23 3.12 12.85 -6.11
C VAL A 23 2.71 14.07 -6.93
N GLU A 24 3.67 14.82 -7.48
CA GLU A 24 3.36 15.97 -8.33
C GLU A 24 2.74 15.57 -9.67
N GLY A 25 3.33 14.58 -10.33
CA GLY A 25 2.82 14.04 -11.59
C GLY A 25 1.42 13.45 -11.45
N ALA A 26 1.18 12.62 -10.43
CA ALA A 26 -0.12 12.03 -10.15
C ALA A 26 -1.21 13.08 -9.88
N SER A 27 -0.91 14.10 -9.07
CA SER A 27 -1.86 15.19 -8.81
C SER A 27 -2.11 16.05 -10.07
N ALA A 28 -1.09 16.27 -10.90
CA ALA A 28 -1.25 17.01 -12.15
C ALA A 28 -2.08 16.21 -13.18
N VAL A 29 -1.86 14.89 -13.27
CA VAL A 29 -2.70 14.00 -14.07
C VAL A 29 -4.13 14.02 -13.57
N ALA A 30 -4.38 13.87 -12.25
CA ALA A 30 -5.70 13.94 -11.65
C ALA A 30 -6.45 15.20 -12.08
N ARG A 31 -5.81 16.37 -11.94
CA ARG A 31 -6.40 17.65 -12.39
C ARG A 31 -6.65 17.69 -13.90
N SER A 32 -5.73 17.16 -14.72
CA SER A 32 -5.85 17.17 -16.17
C SER A 32 -7.02 16.35 -16.70
N VAL A 33 -7.37 15.26 -16.01
CA VAL A 33 -8.48 14.35 -16.39
C VAL A 33 -9.74 14.57 -15.54
N ASN A 34 -9.78 15.63 -14.72
CA ASN A 34 -10.88 15.93 -13.80
C ASN A 34 -11.22 14.76 -12.84
N MET A 35 -10.22 14.01 -12.41
CA MET A 35 -10.35 12.95 -11.42
C MET A 35 -9.89 13.45 -10.04
N SER A 36 -10.47 12.89 -8.98
CA SER A 36 -10.02 13.20 -7.62
C SER A 36 -8.67 12.54 -7.32
N GLU A 37 -7.86 13.19 -6.47
CA GLU A 37 -6.55 12.63 -6.05
C GLU A 37 -6.69 11.29 -5.33
N ILE A 38 -7.81 11.04 -4.64
CA ILE A 38 -8.08 9.74 -3.99
C ILE A 38 -8.19 8.61 -5.03
N VAL A 39 -8.86 8.84 -6.15
CA VAL A 39 -9.01 7.82 -7.22
C VAL A 39 -7.65 7.50 -7.85
N ILE A 40 -6.84 8.52 -8.15
CA ILE A 40 -5.49 8.29 -8.68
C ILE A 40 -4.61 7.55 -7.65
N GLY A 41 -4.73 7.90 -6.36
CA GLY A 41 -4.05 7.20 -5.27
C GLY A 41 -4.48 5.74 -5.17
N LEU A 42 -5.80 5.48 -5.16
CA LEU A 42 -6.38 4.13 -5.09
C LEU A 42 -6.08 3.25 -6.31
N THR A 43 -5.64 3.81 -7.43
CA THR A 43 -5.47 3.07 -8.70
C THR A 43 -4.04 3.14 -9.21
N ILE A 44 -3.69 4.20 -9.92
CA ILE A 44 -2.43 4.28 -10.68
C ILE A 44 -1.22 4.30 -9.74
N VAL A 45 -1.30 5.08 -8.66
CA VAL A 45 -0.19 5.18 -7.70
C VAL A 45 -0.03 3.87 -6.96
N ALA A 46 -1.13 3.33 -6.40
CA ALA A 46 -1.11 2.05 -5.71
C ALA A 46 -0.63 0.89 -6.61
N ALA A 47 -1.13 0.80 -7.85
CA ALA A 47 -0.69 -0.22 -8.80
C ALA A 47 0.82 -0.14 -9.08
N GLY A 48 1.35 1.08 -9.22
CA GLY A 48 2.75 1.29 -9.49
C GLY A 48 3.65 0.96 -8.31
N THR A 49 3.29 1.41 -7.12
CA THR A 49 4.08 1.19 -5.91
C THR A 49 4.00 -0.26 -5.42
N SER A 50 2.86 -0.96 -5.62
CA SER A 50 2.71 -2.38 -5.29
C SER A 50 3.22 -3.36 -6.36
N ALA A 51 3.85 -2.88 -7.42
CA ALA A 51 4.47 -3.75 -8.42
C ALA A 51 5.61 -4.63 -7.85
N PRO A 52 6.49 -4.14 -6.96
CA PRO A 52 7.47 -4.97 -6.28
C PRO A 52 6.84 -6.12 -5.48
N GLU A 53 5.75 -5.86 -4.77
CA GLU A 53 5.03 -6.88 -4.00
C GLU A 53 4.48 -7.99 -4.91
N LEU A 54 3.95 -7.63 -6.07
CA LEU A 54 3.49 -8.61 -7.07
C LEU A 54 4.64 -9.48 -7.54
N PHE A 55 5.77 -8.87 -7.87
CA PHE A 55 6.95 -9.60 -8.34
C PHE A 55 7.50 -10.54 -7.26
N VAL A 56 7.71 -10.03 -6.05
CA VAL A 56 8.22 -10.81 -4.92
C VAL A 56 7.29 -11.97 -4.59
N SER A 57 5.98 -11.74 -4.49
CA SER A 57 5.01 -12.78 -4.16
C SER A 57 4.93 -13.87 -5.24
N LEU A 58 4.88 -13.47 -6.52
CA LEU A 58 4.82 -14.41 -7.63
C LEU A 58 6.10 -15.26 -7.72
N VAL A 59 7.27 -14.63 -7.64
CA VAL A 59 8.56 -15.34 -7.68
C VAL A 59 8.74 -16.27 -6.48
N SER A 60 8.33 -15.86 -5.28
CA SER A 60 8.38 -16.69 -4.07
C SER A 60 7.49 -17.94 -4.21
N ALA A 61 6.27 -17.78 -4.69
CA ALA A 61 5.37 -18.91 -4.93
C ALA A 61 5.93 -19.88 -5.97
N LEU A 62 6.47 -19.38 -7.09
CA LEU A 62 7.09 -20.19 -8.14
C LEU A 62 8.36 -20.92 -7.66
N LYS A 63 9.09 -20.35 -6.70
CA LYS A 63 10.26 -20.98 -6.06
C LYS A 63 9.89 -21.99 -4.97
N GLY A 64 8.61 -22.23 -4.72
CA GLY A 64 8.14 -23.18 -3.70
C GLY A 64 8.20 -22.66 -2.27
N THR A 65 8.17 -21.33 -2.10
CA THR A 65 8.11 -20.65 -0.79
C THR A 65 6.81 -19.83 -0.66
N PRO A 66 5.62 -20.49 -0.69
CA PRO A 66 4.32 -19.82 -0.70
C PRO A 66 4.07 -18.99 0.56
N ASP A 67 4.59 -19.39 1.71
CA ASP A 67 4.47 -18.61 2.95
C ASP A 67 5.10 -17.22 2.83
N LEU A 68 6.19 -17.08 2.06
CA LEU A 68 6.77 -15.77 1.78
C LEU A 68 5.84 -14.91 0.92
N ALA A 69 5.13 -15.50 -0.03
CA ALA A 69 4.19 -14.77 -0.87
C ALA A 69 2.99 -14.24 -0.07
N VAL A 70 2.36 -15.11 0.73
CA VAL A 70 1.22 -14.74 1.57
C VAL A 70 1.65 -13.78 2.69
N GLY A 71 2.79 -14.08 3.34
CA GLY A 71 3.35 -13.24 4.41
C GLY A 71 3.74 -11.85 3.91
N ASN A 72 4.30 -11.73 2.70
CA ASN A 72 4.58 -10.44 2.08
C ASN A 72 3.31 -9.59 1.96
N VAL A 73 2.21 -10.16 1.46
CA VAL A 73 0.94 -9.42 1.29
C VAL A 73 0.33 -9.03 2.63
N ILE A 74 0.24 -9.95 3.60
CA ILE A 74 -0.32 -9.66 4.92
C ILE A 74 0.54 -8.62 5.64
N GLY A 75 1.87 -8.80 5.63
CA GLY A 75 2.83 -7.89 6.23
C GLY A 75 2.77 -6.49 5.63
N SER A 76 2.76 -6.38 4.28
CA SER A 76 2.63 -5.09 3.59
C SER A 76 1.29 -4.40 3.91
N ASN A 77 0.19 -5.13 4.07
CA ASN A 77 -1.10 -4.53 4.46
C ASN A 77 -1.08 -3.96 5.89
N ILE A 78 -0.48 -4.67 6.84
CA ILE A 78 -0.28 -4.17 8.20
C ILE A 78 0.66 -2.95 8.17
N PHE A 79 1.75 -3.03 7.42
CA PHE A 79 2.73 -1.96 7.23
C PHE A 79 2.09 -0.71 6.63
N ASN A 80 1.35 -0.86 5.53
CA ASN A 80 0.66 0.23 4.85
C ASN A 80 -0.34 0.93 5.78
N THR A 81 -1.13 0.15 6.51
CA THR A 81 -2.18 0.71 7.37
C THR A 81 -1.58 1.35 8.62
N MET A 82 -0.72 0.66 9.35
CA MET A 82 -0.25 1.15 10.65
C MET A 82 0.97 2.04 10.56
N LEU A 83 2.00 1.65 9.80
CA LEU A 83 3.23 2.43 9.72
C LEU A 83 3.11 3.57 8.70
N ILE A 84 2.65 3.30 7.48
CA ILE A 84 2.62 4.33 6.42
C ILE A 84 1.59 5.41 6.75
N VAL A 85 0.33 5.03 7.02
CA VAL A 85 -0.70 6.02 7.39
C VAL A 85 -0.33 6.70 8.71
N GLY A 86 0.23 5.96 9.67
CA GLY A 86 0.71 6.50 10.93
C GLY A 86 1.81 7.55 10.74
N CYS A 87 2.85 7.25 9.96
CA CYS A 87 3.94 8.19 9.65
C CYS A 87 3.43 9.41 8.86
N ALA A 88 2.56 9.19 7.87
CA ALA A 88 1.96 10.28 7.10
C ALA A 88 1.16 11.24 8.01
N ALA A 89 0.37 10.70 8.95
CA ALA A 89 -0.39 11.47 9.93
C ALA A 89 0.50 12.20 10.96
N LEU A 90 1.66 11.63 11.32
CA LEU A 90 2.66 12.29 12.18
C LEU A 90 3.25 13.51 11.47
N VAL A 91 3.59 13.40 10.21
CA VAL A 91 4.15 14.49 9.39
C VAL A 91 3.11 15.59 9.20
N ALA A 92 1.94 15.24 8.69
CA ALA A 92 0.83 16.16 8.51
C ALA A 92 -0.50 15.46 8.85
N PRO A 93 -1.29 16.02 9.77
CA PRO A 93 -2.63 15.49 10.05
C PRO A 93 -3.46 15.43 8.78
N MET A 94 -4.18 14.32 8.58
CA MET A 94 -4.84 14.02 7.31
C MET A 94 -6.36 14.15 7.42
N VAL A 95 -6.94 15.00 6.59
CA VAL A 95 -8.40 15.05 6.38
C VAL A 95 -8.79 13.88 5.50
N VAL A 96 -9.79 13.10 5.93
CA VAL A 96 -10.32 11.94 5.22
C VAL A 96 -11.70 12.27 4.68
N ASN A 97 -11.90 12.10 3.38
CA ASN A 97 -13.19 12.36 2.77
C ASN A 97 -14.29 11.44 3.35
N PRO A 98 -15.50 11.95 3.60
CA PRO A 98 -16.63 11.12 4.06
C PRO A 98 -16.94 9.93 3.13
N SER A 99 -16.72 10.08 1.83
CA SER A 99 -16.84 9.00 0.85
C SER A 99 -15.83 7.88 1.13
N THR A 100 -14.58 8.22 1.41
CA THR A 100 -13.51 7.26 1.73
C THR A 100 -13.85 6.48 2.99
N VAL A 101 -14.30 7.16 4.05
CA VAL A 101 -14.68 6.52 5.31
C VAL A 101 -15.88 5.56 5.14
N LYS A 102 -16.85 5.93 4.29
CA LYS A 102 -18.10 5.18 4.12
C LYS A 102 -18.02 4.10 3.05
N LYS A 103 -17.02 4.14 2.16
CA LYS A 103 -16.97 3.26 0.98
C LYS A 103 -15.60 2.62 0.79
N ASP A 104 -14.50 3.41 0.70
CA ASP A 104 -13.19 2.86 0.33
C ASP A 104 -12.58 2.05 1.47
N ILE A 105 -12.64 2.56 2.73
CA ILE A 105 -12.19 1.80 3.90
C ILE A 105 -13.03 0.54 4.12
N PRO A 106 -14.38 0.57 4.12
CA PRO A 106 -15.20 -0.65 4.18
C PRO A 106 -14.90 -1.65 3.08
N PHE A 107 -14.57 -1.20 1.86
CA PHE A 107 -14.17 -2.10 0.79
C PHE A 107 -12.84 -2.80 1.12
N ALA A 108 -11.84 -2.06 1.62
CA ALA A 108 -10.56 -2.63 2.06
C ALA A 108 -10.73 -3.61 3.24
N VAL A 109 -11.64 -3.31 4.19
CA VAL A 109 -12.05 -4.24 5.25
C VAL A 109 -12.67 -5.50 4.65
N GLY A 110 -13.58 -5.36 3.68
CA GLY A 110 -14.21 -6.48 2.98
C GLY A 110 -13.18 -7.37 2.25
N ALA A 111 -12.21 -6.77 1.58
CA ALA A 111 -11.10 -7.50 0.94
C ALA A 111 -10.25 -8.28 1.98
N SER A 112 -9.95 -7.64 3.12
CA SER A 112 -9.21 -8.28 4.21
C SER A 112 -10.02 -9.42 4.87
N MET A 113 -11.33 -9.25 5.04
CA MET A 113 -12.24 -10.30 5.51
C MET A 113 -12.34 -11.45 4.50
N LEU A 114 -12.41 -11.16 3.21
CA LEU A 114 -12.42 -12.18 2.16
C LEU A 114 -11.16 -13.02 2.23
N LEU A 115 -9.97 -12.41 2.31
CA LEU A 115 -8.71 -13.15 2.47
C LEU A 115 -8.72 -13.98 3.76
N PHE A 116 -9.18 -13.41 4.88
CA PHE A 116 -9.31 -14.14 6.13
C PHE A 116 -10.16 -15.40 5.98
N ILE A 117 -11.31 -15.32 5.30
CA ILE A 117 -12.20 -16.45 5.06
C ILE A 117 -11.54 -17.48 4.15
N LEU A 118 -10.89 -17.05 3.06
CA LEU A 118 -10.24 -17.96 2.10
C LEU A 118 -9.00 -18.65 2.68
N CYS A 119 -8.40 -18.10 3.73
CA CYS A 119 -7.32 -18.77 4.47
C CYS A 119 -7.83 -19.83 5.46
N PHE A 120 -9.16 -20.01 5.62
CA PHE A 120 -9.77 -20.97 6.56
C PHE A 120 -10.56 -22.05 5.82
N ASP A 121 -9.88 -23.08 5.31
CA ASP A 121 -10.56 -24.25 4.74
C ASP A 121 -11.09 -25.20 5.80
N ASP A 122 -10.49 -25.24 6.99
CA ASP A 122 -10.95 -26.08 8.12
C ASP A 122 -11.09 -25.26 9.40
N MET A 123 -12.32 -24.86 9.71
CA MET A 123 -12.67 -24.13 10.93
C MET A 123 -12.42 -24.91 12.24
N LYS A 124 -11.97 -26.15 12.19
CA LYS A 124 -11.75 -26.97 13.38
C LYS A 124 -10.32 -26.89 13.93
N SER A 125 -9.37 -26.37 13.17
CA SER A 125 -7.99 -26.21 13.64
C SER A 125 -7.66 -24.74 13.90
N VAL A 126 -7.18 -24.43 15.10
CA VAL A 126 -6.63 -23.10 15.44
C VAL A 126 -5.35 -22.80 14.66
N HIS A 127 -4.74 -23.82 14.08
CA HIS A 127 -3.56 -23.71 13.23
C HIS A 127 -3.98 -23.80 11.77
N LEU A 128 -3.56 -22.82 10.96
CA LEU A 128 -3.77 -22.79 9.50
C LEU A 128 -2.98 -23.89 8.74
N TRP A 129 -2.44 -24.88 9.44
CA TRP A 129 -1.61 -25.92 8.87
C TRP A 129 -2.44 -26.80 7.92
N GLY A 130 -2.10 -26.72 6.64
CA GLY A 130 -2.76 -27.45 5.57
C GLY A 130 -3.81 -26.65 4.79
N ASN A 131 -4.10 -25.42 5.18
CA ASN A 131 -4.95 -24.53 4.39
C ASN A 131 -4.21 -24.10 3.11
N GLU A 132 -4.94 -24.00 2.02
CA GLU A 132 -4.41 -23.70 0.71
C GLU A 132 -5.22 -22.57 0.08
N ILE A 133 -4.54 -21.51 -0.39
CA ILE A 133 -5.17 -20.57 -1.32
C ILE A 133 -5.11 -21.20 -2.70
N SER A 134 -6.23 -21.76 -3.11
CA SER A 134 -6.38 -22.49 -4.37
C SER A 134 -6.50 -21.54 -5.58
N ARG A 135 -6.50 -22.11 -6.79
CA ARG A 135 -6.75 -21.35 -8.02
C ARG A 135 -8.15 -20.75 -8.05
N SER A 136 -9.16 -21.43 -7.50
CA SER A 136 -10.52 -20.92 -7.38
C SER A 136 -10.58 -19.69 -6.48
N ASP A 137 -9.85 -19.69 -5.36
CA ASP A 137 -9.75 -18.55 -4.46
C ASP A 137 -9.05 -17.38 -5.16
N GLY A 138 -7.99 -17.67 -5.93
CA GLY A 138 -7.33 -16.68 -6.78
C GLY A 138 -8.29 -16.03 -7.78
N LEU A 139 -9.17 -16.81 -8.42
CA LEU A 139 -10.21 -16.26 -9.31
C LEU A 139 -11.23 -15.41 -8.56
N VAL A 140 -11.64 -15.82 -7.36
CA VAL A 140 -12.54 -15.01 -6.51
C VAL A 140 -11.90 -13.68 -6.14
N LEU A 141 -10.62 -13.68 -5.77
CA LEU A 141 -9.85 -12.46 -5.49
C LEU A 141 -9.77 -11.55 -6.72
N LEU A 142 -9.48 -12.09 -7.91
CA LEU A 142 -9.42 -11.31 -9.16
C LEU A 142 -10.80 -10.77 -9.60
N LEU A 143 -11.88 -11.49 -9.33
CA LEU A 143 -13.24 -10.96 -9.51
C LEU A 143 -13.51 -9.81 -8.56
N GLY A 144 -13.09 -9.92 -7.29
CA GLY A 144 -13.12 -8.83 -6.32
C GLY A 144 -12.33 -7.61 -6.79
N PHE A 145 -11.13 -7.83 -7.35
CA PHE A 145 -10.32 -6.76 -7.94
C PHE A 145 -11.01 -6.07 -9.12
N SER A 146 -11.61 -6.85 -10.01
CA SER A 146 -12.37 -6.32 -11.15
C SER A 146 -13.57 -5.47 -10.68
N ALA A 147 -14.27 -5.92 -9.65
CA ALA A 147 -15.35 -5.17 -9.03
C ALA A 147 -14.86 -3.86 -8.39
N PHE A 148 -13.70 -3.90 -7.70
CA PHE A 148 -13.05 -2.71 -7.15
C PHE A 148 -12.70 -1.69 -8.23
N MET A 149 -12.06 -2.13 -9.30
CA MET A 149 -11.70 -1.25 -10.41
C MET A 149 -12.93 -0.65 -11.08
N PHE A 150 -13.96 -1.46 -11.36
CA PHE A 150 -15.21 -0.98 -11.92
C PHE A 150 -15.89 0.06 -11.02
N TYR A 151 -15.96 -0.22 -9.71
CA TYR A 151 -16.49 0.72 -8.72
C TYR A 151 -15.71 2.03 -8.72
N THR A 152 -14.38 1.96 -8.64
CA THR A 152 -13.50 3.13 -8.56
C THR A 152 -13.59 3.98 -9.84
N PHE A 153 -13.61 3.37 -11.03
CA PHE A 153 -13.81 4.10 -12.29
C PHE A 153 -15.22 4.71 -12.42
N THR A 154 -16.24 4.03 -11.93
CA THR A 154 -17.60 4.58 -11.90
C THR A 154 -17.69 5.80 -10.98
N LEU A 155 -17.01 5.72 -9.82
CA LEU A 155 -16.91 6.85 -8.90
C LEU A 155 -16.15 8.02 -9.53
N ALA A 156 -15.06 7.75 -10.25
CA ALA A 156 -14.29 8.75 -10.97
C ALA A 156 -15.13 9.52 -12.00
N ARG A 157 -15.94 8.80 -12.78
CA ARG A 157 -16.87 9.42 -13.77
C ARG A 157 -17.90 10.31 -13.08
N LYS A 158 -18.51 9.85 -12.00
CA LYS A 158 -19.48 10.64 -11.22
C LYS A 158 -18.85 11.85 -10.55
N SER A 159 -17.61 11.75 -10.07
CA SER A 159 -16.88 12.89 -9.47
C SER A 159 -16.55 13.97 -10.50
N GLY A 160 -16.38 13.61 -11.77
CA GLY A 160 -16.24 14.57 -12.87
C GLY A 160 -17.54 15.31 -13.20
N GLU A 161 -18.70 14.78 -12.77
CA GLU A 161 -20.03 15.40 -12.91
C GLU A 161 -20.47 16.16 -11.65
N LEU A 162 -20.00 15.72 -10.47
CA LEU A 162 -20.28 16.36 -9.19
C LEU A 162 -19.15 17.35 -8.89
N LYS A 163 -19.45 18.64 -8.90
CA LYS A 163 -18.55 19.71 -8.45
C LYS A 163 -17.91 19.31 -7.11
N PRO A 164 -16.59 19.52 -6.89
CA PRO A 164 -16.04 19.45 -5.54
C PRO A 164 -16.87 20.38 -4.66
N HIS A 165 -17.19 19.92 -3.46
CA HIS A 165 -17.91 20.71 -2.45
C HIS A 165 -17.01 21.82 -1.91
N GLN A 166 -16.69 22.79 -2.76
CA GLN A 166 -16.14 24.11 -2.43
C GLN A 166 -17.22 25.15 -2.55
N GLU A 167 -18.29 24.98 -1.75
CA GLU A 167 -19.42 25.91 -1.68
C GLU A 167 -19.09 27.13 -0.78
N TYR A 168 -17.81 27.51 -0.64
CA TYR A 168 -17.44 28.67 0.19
C TYR A 168 -16.58 29.75 -0.48
N LEU A 169 -16.21 29.61 -1.74
CA LEU A 169 -15.64 30.73 -2.49
C LEU A 169 -16.15 30.66 -3.91
N GLY A 170 -17.00 31.63 -4.28
CA GLY A 170 -17.77 31.70 -5.51
C GLY A 170 -16.94 31.93 -6.79
N GLU A 171 -16.10 30.99 -7.14
CA GLU A 171 -15.48 30.93 -8.46
C GLU A 171 -15.94 29.65 -9.16
N GLU A 172 -16.80 29.78 -10.17
CA GLU A 172 -17.10 28.76 -11.14
C GLU A 172 -15.83 28.43 -11.93
N GLU A 173 -15.07 27.40 -11.50
CA GLU A 173 -14.02 26.87 -12.37
C GLU A 173 -14.67 26.17 -13.56
N GLU A 174 -14.73 26.87 -14.70
CA GLU A 174 -15.04 26.28 -15.99
C GLU A 174 -14.19 25.02 -16.21
N LYS A 175 -14.82 23.92 -16.66
CA LYS A 175 -14.11 22.71 -17.09
C LYS A 175 -13.09 23.07 -18.17
N LYS A 176 -11.84 23.26 -17.80
CA LYS A 176 -10.76 23.55 -18.75
C LYS A 176 -10.60 22.35 -19.71
N PRO A 177 -10.48 22.58 -21.01
CA PRO A 177 -10.24 21.50 -21.97
C PRO A 177 -8.95 20.76 -21.62
N ILE A 178 -8.97 19.43 -21.79
CA ILE A 178 -7.82 18.57 -21.49
C ILE A 178 -6.66 18.98 -22.38
N ASN A 179 -5.58 19.45 -21.75
CA ASN A 179 -4.33 19.72 -22.44
C ASN A 179 -3.50 18.43 -22.56
N TYR A 180 -3.65 17.71 -23.67
CA TYR A 180 -2.98 16.43 -23.90
C TYR A 180 -1.45 16.50 -23.82
N ARG A 181 -0.84 17.65 -24.19
CA ARG A 181 0.60 17.85 -24.07
C ARG A 181 1.03 17.89 -22.60
N MET A 182 0.32 18.66 -21.77
CA MET A 182 0.59 18.71 -20.32
C MET A 182 0.31 17.36 -19.65
N LEU A 183 -0.76 16.69 -20.05
CA LEU A 183 -1.07 15.33 -19.57
C LEU A 183 0.09 14.36 -19.89
N GLY A 184 0.60 14.38 -21.12
CA GLY A 184 1.73 13.53 -21.51
C GLY A 184 2.99 13.83 -20.70
N ILE A 185 3.37 15.09 -20.52
CA ILE A 185 4.53 15.50 -19.72
C ILE A 185 4.39 15.04 -18.27
N ASN A 186 3.22 15.27 -17.65
CA ASN A 186 2.98 14.89 -16.26
C ASN A 186 2.97 13.36 -16.07
N SER A 187 2.44 12.63 -17.05
CA SER A 187 2.49 11.16 -17.06
C SER A 187 3.93 10.65 -17.15
N VAL A 188 4.78 11.27 -17.97
CA VAL A 188 6.20 10.92 -18.03
C VAL A 188 6.90 11.18 -16.69
N TRP A 189 6.67 12.34 -16.07
CA TRP A 189 7.25 12.64 -14.75
C TRP A 189 6.76 11.67 -13.66
N MET A 190 5.50 11.28 -13.71
CA MET A 190 4.93 10.27 -12.82
C MET A 190 5.64 8.92 -13.00
N LEU A 191 5.85 8.46 -14.25
CA LEU A 191 6.54 7.20 -14.53
C LEU A 191 8.03 7.26 -14.16
N VAL A 192 8.71 8.38 -14.41
CA VAL A 192 10.10 8.59 -13.97
C VAL A 192 10.19 8.56 -12.45
N GLY A 193 9.25 9.21 -11.74
CA GLY A 193 9.17 9.16 -10.28
C GLY A 193 9.00 7.75 -9.77
N LEU A 194 8.10 6.97 -10.38
CA LEU A 194 7.87 5.57 -10.04
C LEU A 194 9.12 4.70 -10.27
N ALA A 195 9.79 4.86 -11.42
CA ALA A 195 11.02 4.15 -11.70
C ALA A 195 12.11 4.47 -10.66
N CYS A 196 12.29 5.74 -10.30
CA CYS A 196 13.25 6.14 -9.26
C CYS A 196 12.90 5.59 -7.87
N LEU A 197 11.61 5.47 -7.53
CA LEU A 197 11.16 4.82 -6.29
C LEU A 197 11.57 3.35 -6.27
N ILE A 198 11.29 2.60 -7.32
CA ILE A 198 11.59 1.17 -7.41
C ILE A 198 13.09 0.94 -7.36
N PHE A 199 13.87 1.55 -8.27
CA PHE A 199 15.33 1.38 -8.30
C PHE A 199 16.01 1.94 -7.05
N GLY A 200 15.52 3.05 -6.51
CA GLY A 200 16.04 3.63 -5.27
C GLY A 200 15.82 2.71 -4.06
N SER A 201 14.66 2.05 -3.99
CA SER A 201 14.37 1.05 -2.95
C SER A 201 15.27 -0.18 -3.06
N GLU A 202 15.48 -0.72 -4.28
CA GLU A 202 16.39 -1.84 -4.50
C GLU A 202 17.83 -1.50 -4.06
N ILE A 203 18.35 -0.35 -4.50
CA ILE A 203 19.69 0.12 -4.13
C ILE A 203 19.81 0.31 -2.61
N PHE A 204 18.79 0.85 -1.96
CA PHE A 204 18.73 1.00 -0.51
C PHE A 204 18.78 -0.36 0.20
N VAL A 205 17.91 -1.29 -0.21
CA VAL A 205 17.78 -2.63 0.37
C VAL A 205 19.08 -3.41 0.23
N ASP A 206 19.69 -3.41 -0.94
CA ASP A 206 20.98 -4.09 -1.19
C ASP A 206 22.10 -3.53 -0.32
N GLY A 207 22.20 -2.20 -0.25
CA GLY A 207 23.18 -1.51 0.59
C GLY A 207 22.98 -1.79 2.08
N ALA A 208 21.74 -1.70 2.56
CA ALA A 208 21.37 -1.93 3.95
C ALA A 208 21.58 -3.41 4.36
N THR A 209 21.20 -4.34 3.50
CA THR A 209 21.39 -5.78 3.68
C THR A 209 22.87 -6.13 3.81
N TYR A 210 23.71 -5.59 2.93
CA TYR A 210 25.16 -5.80 3.00
C TYR A 210 25.75 -5.29 4.32
N VAL A 211 25.36 -4.08 4.74
CA VAL A 211 25.84 -3.48 5.99
C VAL A 211 25.37 -4.32 7.19
N ALA A 212 24.10 -4.69 7.26
CA ALA A 212 23.55 -5.51 8.34
C ALA A 212 24.26 -6.87 8.43
N HIS A 213 24.52 -7.51 7.30
CA HIS A 213 25.25 -8.77 7.22
C HIS A 213 26.68 -8.63 7.77
N ARG A 214 27.34 -7.50 7.47
CA ARG A 214 28.70 -7.21 7.94
C ARG A 214 28.77 -7.00 9.46
N TYR A 215 27.70 -6.52 10.08
CA TYR A 215 27.56 -6.41 11.53
C TYR A 215 27.05 -7.68 12.20
N GLY A 216 26.94 -8.79 11.48
CA GLY A 216 26.56 -10.11 12.03
C GLY A 216 25.06 -10.24 12.33
N VAL A 217 24.21 -9.38 11.74
CA VAL A 217 22.76 -9.52 11.85
C VAL A 217 22.33 -10.82 11.14
N ARG A 218 21.49 -11.62 11.80
CA ARG A 218 21.02 -12.88 11.24
C ARG A 218 20.21 -12.65 9.96
N GLN A 219 20.38 -13.55 8.98
CA GLN A 219 19.72 -13.49 7.68
C GLN A 219 18.19 -13.39 7.79
N SER A 220 17.60 -14.12 8.76
CA SER A 220 16.16 -14.08 9.02
C SER A 220 15.69 -12.68 9.45
N VAL A 221 16.46 -12.00 10.30
CA VAL A 221 16.13 -10.64 10.74
C VAL A 221 16.23 -9.66 9.57
N ILE A 222 17.27 -9.77 8.74
CA ILE A 222 17.42 -8.94 7.53
C ILE A 222 16.22 -9.12 6.60
N GLY A 223 15.82 -10.38 6.35
CA GLY A 223 14.68 -10.69 5.49
C GLY A 223 13.37 -10.11 6.01
N LEU A 224 13.10 -10.27 7.32
CA LEU A 224 11.86 -9.82 7.94
C LEU A 224 11.77 -8.30 8.13
N THR A 225 12.89 -7.59 8.12
CA THR A 225 12.90 -6.13 8.36
C THR A 225 13.29 -5.35 7.12
N ILE A 226 14.56 -5.48 6.67
CA ILE A 226 15.11 -4.65 5.60
C ILE A 226 14.49 -5.02 4.26
N VAL A 227 14.39 -6.32 3.95
CA VAL A 227 13.84 -6.76 2.66
C VAL A 227 12.32 -6.56 2.63
N ALA A 228 11.60 -7.03 3.65
CA ALA A 228 10.14 -6.86 3.70
C ALA A 228 9.71 -5.39 3.78
N GLY A 229 10.40 -4.57 4.60
CA GLY A 229 10.14 -3.12 4.63
C GLY A 229 10.57 -2.40 3.35
N GLY A 230 11.54 -2.97 2.62
CA GLY A 230 12.09 -2.39 1.41
C GLY A 230 11.12 -2.41 0.22
N THR A 231 10.31 -3.47 0.08
CA THR A 231 9.28 -3.52 -0.97
C THR A 231 8.23 -2.44 -0.77
N SER A 232 7.89 -2.09 0.48
CA SER A 232 6.91 -1.06 0.81
C SER A 232 7.51 0.34 1.04
N LEU A 233 8.82 0.55 0.74
CA LEU A 233 9.44 1.88 0.76
C LEU A 233 8.83 2.85 -0.26
N PRO A 234 8.49 2.43 -1.49
CA PRO A 234 7.78 3.29 -2.44
C PRO A 234 6.47 3.84 -1.87
N GLU A 235 5.66 2.99 -1.26
CA GLU A 235 4.40 3.37 -0.62
C GLU A 235 4.63 4.35 0.53
N LEU A 236 5.61 4.06 1.41
CA LEU A 236 5.94 4.89 2.55
C LEU A 236 6.38 6.29 2.09
N ALA A 237 7.35 6.35 1.20
CA ALA A 237 7.87 7.62 0.70
C ALA A 237 6.79 8.43 -0.01
N THR A 238 6.00 7.80 -0.89
CA THR A 238 4.92 8.45 -1.64
C THR A 238 3.86 9.02 -0.70
N SER A 239 3.40 8.23 0.28
CA SER A 239 2.34 8.65 1.21
C SER A 239 2.82 9.74 2.17
N VAL A 240 4.05 9.64 2.68
CA VAL A 240 4.64 10.67 3.56
C VAL A 240 4.86 11.98 2.80
N VAL A 241 5.41 11.93 1.58
CA VAL A 241 5.61 13.13 0.74
C VAL A 241 4.27 13.74 0.33
N ALA A 242 3.27 12.90 -0.01
CA ALA A 242 1.92 13.39 -0.31
C ALA A 242 1.30 14.11 0.88
N ALA A 243 1.38 13.53 2.10
CA ALA A 243 0.91 14.17 3.32
C ALA A 243 1.66 15.48 3.61
N TYR A 244 2.99 15.49 3.49
CA TYR A 244 3.80 16.70 3.66
C TYR A 244 3.39 17.83 2.70
N LYS A 245 3.02 17.48 1.46
CA LYS A 245 2.52 18.43 0.45
C LYS A 245 1.03 18.80 0.63
N GLY A 246 0.38 18.39 1.70
CA GLY A 246 -1.05 18.64 1.96
C GLY A 246 -2.01 17.81 1.10
N LYS A 247 -1.53 16.76 0.41
CA LYS A 247 -2.32 15.88 -0.45
C LYS A 247 -2.77 14.62 0.30
N ALA A 248 -3.48 14.84 1.41
CA ALA A 248 -3.94 13.76 2.30
C ALA A 248 -4.76 12.68 1.58
N SER A 249 -5.61 13.08 0.64
CA SER A 249 -6.41 12.15 -0.17
C SER A 249 -5.55 11.22 -1.01
N LEU A 250 -4.45 11.71 -1.59
CA LEU A 250 -3.51 10.89 -2.35
C LEU A 250 -2.78 9.90 -1.43
N ALA A 251 -2.33 10.36 -0.24
CA ALA A 251 -1.63 9.53 0.74
C ALA A 251 -2.50 8.36 1.22
N ILE A 252 -3.74 8.66 1.62
CA ILE A 252 -4.70 7.64 2.09
C ILE A 252 -5.10 6.73 0.92
N GLY A 253 -5.34 7.30 -0.27
CA GLY A 253 -5.65 6.53 -1.47
C GLY A 253 -4.55 5.56 -1.83
N ASN A 254 -3.28 5.97 -1.77
CA ASN A 254 -2.15 5.08 -2.01
C ASN A 254 -2.13 3.92 -1.00
N ALA A 255 -2.20 4.19 0.31
CA ALA A 255 -2.15 3.15 1.33
C ALA A 255 -3.33 2.16 1.24
N LEU A 256 -4.57 2.66 1.08
CA LEU A 256 -5.76 1.81 0.94
C LEU A 256 -5.76 1.06 -0.40
N GLY A 257 -5.36 1.73 -1.47
CA GLY A 257 -5.25 1.12 -2.80
C GLY A 257 -4.25 -0.02 -2.79
N SER A 258 -3.03 0.20 -2.26
CA SER A 258 -2.01 -0.85 -2.13
C SER A 258 -2.51 -2.04 -1.30
N ASN A 259 -3.28 -1.82 -0.24
CA ASN A 259 -3.89 -2.92 0.53
C ASN A 259 -4.84 -3.75 -0.34
N VAL A 260 -5.72 -3.11 -1.09
CA VAL A 260 -6.67 -3.79 -1.98
C VAL A 260 -5.94 -4.49 -3.13
N PHE A 261 -4.94 -3.84 -3.73
CA PHE A 261 -4.10 -4.43 -4.78
C PHE A 261 -3.35 -5.67 -4.27
N ASN A 262 -2.74 -5.57 -3.11
CA ASN A 262 -1.99 -6.67 -2.50
C ASN A 262 -2.87 -7.89 -2.24
N ILE A 263 -4.06 -7.70 -1.67
CA ILE A 263 -4.98 -8.79 -1.39
C ILE A 263 -5.59 -9.34 -2.69
N LEU A 264 -6.22 -8.48 -3.48
CA LEU A 264 -7.08 -8.94 -4.57
C LEU A 264 -6.30 -9.22 -5.86
N LEU A 265 -5.30 -8.40 -6.20
CA LEU A 265 -4.52 -8.59 -7.42
C LEU A 265 -3.30 -9.47 -7.18
N VAL A 266 -2.44 -9.10 -6.22
CA VAL A 266 -1.17 -9.82 -6.01
C VAL A 266 -1.40 -11.26 -5.60
N LEU A 267 -2.19 -11.52 -4.54
CA LEU A 267 -2.53 -12.90 -4.17
C LEU A 267 -3.41 -13.57 -5.21
N GLY A 268 -4.35 -12.85 -5.81
CA GLY A 268 -5.22 -13.40 -6.85
C GLY A 268 -4.43 -13.95 -8.03
N VAL A 269 -3.51 -13.15 -8.60
CA VAL A 269 -2.63 -13.58 -9.70
C VAL A 269 -1.72 -14.72 -9.25
N THR A 270 -1.09 -14.58 -8.08
CA THR A 270 -0.15 -15.58 -7.56
C THR A 270 -0.84 -16.93 -7.36
N ALA A 271 -2.04 -16.96 -6.77
CA ALA A 271 -2.79 -18.19 -6.52
C ALA A 271 -3.28 -18.88 -7.81
N VAL A 272 -3.70 -18.11 -8.82
CA VAL A 272 -4.08 -18.67 -10.13
C VAL A 272 -2.88 -19.33 -10.81
N VAL A 273 -1.70 -18.71 -10.74
CA VAL A 273 -0.46 -19.26 -11.33
C VAL A 273 0.03 -20.45 -10.53
N CYS A 274 0.15 -20.31 -9.22
CA CYS A 274 0.69 -21.30 -8.31
C CYS A 274 -0.15 -21.36 -7.02
N PRO A 275 -0.96 -22.42 -6.79
CA PRO A 275 -1.68 -22.59 -5.53
C PRO A 275 -0.72 -22.60 -4.34
N MET A 276 -1.12 -21.97 -3.23
CA MET A 276 -0.23 -21.69 -2.11
C MET A 276 -0.72 -22.37 -0.84
N ARG A 277 0.02 -23.38 -0.37
CA ARG A 277 -0.20 -23.96 0.96
C ARG A 277 0.35 -23.03 2.03
N ILE A 278 -0.49 -22.71 3.01
CA ILE A 278 -0.16 -21.82 4.12
C ILE A 278 0.28 -22.69 5.30
N MET A 279 1.55 -22.54 5.71
CA MET A 279 2.12 -23.28 6.84
C MET A 279 2.69 -22.37 7.92
N GLY A 280 3.25 -21.23 7.54
CA GLY A 280 3.93 -20.30 8.44
C GLY A 280 3.11 -19.08 8.87
N ILE A 281 1.93 -18.86 8.26
CA ILE A 281 1.04 -17.75 8.62
C ILE A 281 0.10 -18.19 9.74
N THR A 282 -0.04 -17.34 10.75
CA THR A 282 -0.89 -17.61 11.89
C THR A 282 -2.21 -16.84 11.81
N ILE A 283 -3.20 -17.31 12.57
CA ILE A 283 -4.46 -16.57 12.74
C ILE A 283 -4.22 -15.16 13.31
N ILE A 284 -3.17 -14.99 14.11
CA ILE A 284 -2.83 -13.71 14.72
C ILE A 284 -2.40 -12.69 13.66
N ASP A 285 -1.65 -13.12 12.63
CA ASP A 285 -1.22 -12.24 11.54
C ASP A 285 -2.42 -11.76 10.72
N LEU A 286 -3.37 -12.66 10.41
CA LEU A 286 -4.62 -12.33 9.72
C LEU A 286 -5.51 -11.40 10.58
N MET A 287 -5.62 -11.70 11.88
CA MET A 287 -6.36 -10.84 12.82
C MET A 287 -5.70 -9.47 12.95
N MET A 288 -4.36 -9.40 13.00
CA MET A 288 -3.64 -8.13 13.07
C MET A 288 -3.86 -7.29 11.82
N MET A 289 -3.92 -7.91 10.63
CA MET A 289 -4.29 -7.23 9.40
C MET A 289 -5.71 -6.62 9.49
N LEU A 290 -6.70 -7.39 9.98
CA LEU A 290 -8.07 -6.88 10.17
C LEU A 290 -8.15 -5.80 11.24
N VAL A 291 -7.45 -5.97 12.37
CA VAL A 291 -7.41 -4.99 13.46
C VAL A 291 -6.76 -3.68 12.96
N SER A 292 -5.70 -3.76 12.17
CA SER A 292 -5.02 -2.58 11.64
C SER A 292 -5.95 -1.70 10.82
N ILE A 293 -6.67 -2.29 9.86
CA ILE A 293 -7.63 -1.54 9.02
C ILE A 293 -8.84 -1.08 9.82
N GLY A 294 -9.27 -1.85 10.82
CA GLY A 294 -10.34 -1.47 11.76
C GLY A 294 -9.98 -0.25 12.61
N ILE A 295 -8.75 -0.18 13.12
CA ILE A 295 -8.23 0.99 13.86
C ILE A 295 -8.25 2.23 12.96
N LEU A 296 -7.73 2.12 11.73
CA LEU A 296 -7.78 3.23 10.77
C LEU A 296 -9.23 3.68 10.53
N TRP A 297 -10.15 2.72 10.35
CA TRP A 297 -11.56 3.04 10.13
C TRP A 297 -12.18 3.79 11.32
N ILE A 298 -11.94 3.32 12.54
CA ILE A 298 -12.42 3.97 13.78
C ILE A 298 -11.89 5.40 13.88
N PHE A 299 -10.58 5.62 13.67
CA PHE A 299 -9.98 6.94 13.73
C PHE A 299 -10.53 7.87 12.64
N ALA A 300 -10.62 7.38 11.41
CA ALA A 300 -11.16 8.15 10.30
C ALA A 300 -12.67 8.45 10.48
N TYR A 301 -13.44 7.54 11.12
CA TYR A 301 -14.89 7.70 11.31
C TYR A 301 -15.24 8.78 12.32
N THR A 302 -14.46 8.94 13.40
CA THR A 302 -14.82 9.82 14.51
C THR A 302 -14.89 11.29 14.14
N LYS A 303 -14.00 11.77 13.27
CA LYS A 303 -13.89 13.20 12.92
C LYS A 303 -13.61 13.46 11.44
N TYR A 304 -13.65 12.45 10.59
CA TYR A 304 -13.15 12.52 9.19
C TYR A 304 -11.72 13.07 9.12
N PHE A 305 -10.89 12.68 10.10
CA PHE A 305 -9.57 13.23 10.29
C PHE A 305 -8.69 12.25 11.07
N VAL A 306 -7.47 12.04 10.60
CA VAL A 306 -6.45 11.27 11.33
C VAL A 306 -5.43 12.25 11.91
N SER A 307 -5.43 12.37 13.22
CA SER A 307 -4.57 13.29 13.96
C SER A 307 -3.16 12.72 14.15
N ARG A 308 -2.19 13.59 14.53
CA ARG A 308 -0.85 13.15 14.90
C ARG A 308 -0.83 12.15 16.08
N ARG A 309 -1.74 12.29 17.06
CA ARG A 309 -1.84 11.37 18.19
C ARG A 309 -2.27 9.97 17.73
N GLU A 310 -3.26 9.90 16.86
CA GLU A 310 -3.73 8.65 16.26
C GLU A 310 -2.65 8.03 15.38
N GLY A 311 -1.94 8.85 14.59
CA GLY A 311 -0.77 8.41 13.83
C GLY A 311 0.33 7.82 14.71
N PHE A 312 0.64 8.46 15.83
CA PHE A 312 1.59 7.94 16.82
C PHE A 312 1.14 6.60 17.40
N LEU A 313 -0.14 6.47 17.77
CA LEU A 313 -0.69 5.20 18.28
C LEU A 313 -0.60 4.07 17.23
N MET A 314 -0.83 4.37 15.95
CA MET A 314 -0.70 3.41 14.86
C MET A 314 0.75 2.95 14.71
N VAL A 315 1.71 3.87 14.66
CA VAL A 315 3.14 3.54 14.59
C VAL A 315 3.59 2.74 15.81
N LEU A 316 3.16 3.15 17.01
CA LEU A 316 3.49 2.42 18.25
C LEU A 316 2.91 0.99 18.22
N GLY A 317 1.65 0.83 17.80
CA GLY A 317 1.02 -0.47 17.63
C GLY A 317 1.75 -1.36 16.64
N PHE A 318 2.23 -0.80 15.52
CA PHE A 318 3.08 -1.52 14.58
C PHE A 318 4.39 -1.98 15.22
N LEU A 319 5.09 -1.10 15.95
CA LEU A 319 6.35 -1.45 16.62
C LEU A 319 6.15 -2.53 17.68
N VAL A 320 5.05 -2.47 18.45
CA VAL A 320 4.71 -3.50 19.44
C VAL A 320 4.46 -4.85 18.74
N TYR A 321 3.70 -4.85 17.63
CA TYR A 321 3.48 -6.07 16.85
C TYR A 321 4.80 -6.65 16.30
N MET A 322 5.69 -5.81 15.78
CA MET A 322 7.00 -6.24 15.30
C MET A 322 7.86 -6.81 16.42
N CYS A 323 7.92 -6.15 17.59
CA CYS A 323 8.65 -6.68 18.76
C CYS A 323 8.09 -8.03 19.21
N TRP A 324 6.76 -8.20 19.21
CA TRP A 324 6.12 -9.46 19.54
C TRP A 324 6.48 -10.57 18.53
N LEU A 325 6.45 -10.24 17.23
CA LEU A 325 6.83 -11.18 16.16
C LEU A 325 8.30 -11.64 16.32
N PHE A 326 9.22 -10.72 16.63
CA PHE A 326 10.63 -11.04 16.87
C PHE A 326 10.87 -11.85 18.16
N TYR A 327 10.00 -11.70 19.15
CA TYR A 327 10.09 -12.50 20.38
C TYR A 327 9.68 -13.97 20.16
N LEU A 328 8.81 -14.23 19.20
CA LEU A 328 8.35 -15.59 18.86
C LEU A 328 9.32 -16.34 17.91
N LEU A 329 10.21 -15.63 17.20
CA LEU A 329 11.23 -16.19 16.31
C LEU A 329 12.52 -16.50 17.07
#